data_5339f71017af6ef6eeb4c84f51680329
#
_entry.id   5339f71017af6ef6eeb4c84f51680329
#
_cell.length_a   1.000
_cell.length_b   1.000
_cell.length_c   1.000
_cell.angle_alpha   90.00
_cell.angle_beta   90.00
_cell.angle_gamma   90.00
#
_symmetry.space_group_name_H-M   'P 1'
#
loop_
_entity.id
_entity.type
_entity.pdbx_description
1 polymer ?
#
loop_
_entity_poly.entity_id
_entity_poly.type
_entity_poly.pdbx_seq_one_letter_code
_entity_poly.pdbx_strand_id
1 'polypeptide(L)'
;MLKLYDLAGAEPDRRFSPYCWRARMALAHKGLEVETIPWRFTEKETLAPTKQGRVPVLVDGDRWVNDSWAIANYLEDTYADRPSLFGGPGGRALARFFNYWGDAVVVAGIFPLVVFDIWRHTAEKDRDYFRKSREERLGTTLEAAQAQRETRLPAFRDSLLPLRLVLRNQTFLGGDAPLYPDYIVFGAFQWARCISEFKLLAADDPVHAWRARMLELYGGLAGRAKGYLP
;
A
#
# COMPACT_ATOMS: atom_id res chain seq x y z
N MET A 1 7.96 -20.01 10.61
CA MET A 1 8.14 -18.55 10.63
C MET A 1 7.59 -17.98 9.34
N LEU A 2 6.69 -17.00 9.43
CA LEU A 2 6.10 -16.35 8.26
C LEU A 2 7.15 -15.53 7.51
N LYS A 3 7.08 -15.55 6.17
CA LYS A 3 7.92 -14.71 5.31
C LYS A 3 7.06 -13.91 4.35
N LEU A 4 7.37 -12.63 4.16
CA LEU A 4 6.67 -11.76 3.22
C LEU A 4 7.66 -11.18 2.22
N TYR A 5 7.54 -11.57 0.95
CA TYR A 5 8.24 -10.90 -0.13
C TYR A 5 7.61 -9.51 -0.35
N ASP A 6 8.43 -8.47 -0.20
CA ASP A 6 8.00 -7.09 -0.12
C ASP A 6 8.84 -6.21 -1.05
N LEU A 7 8.19 -5.39 -1.88
CA LEU A 7 8.86 -4.57 -2.87
C LEU A 7 9.84 -3.60 -2.25
N ALA A 8 11.09 -3.70 -2.64
CA ALA A 8 12.18 -2.82 -2.24
C ALA A 8 12.66 -1.93 -3.38
N GLY A 9 13.16 -0.77 -3.04
CA GLY A 9 13.90 0.10 -3.94
C GLY A 9 15.37 -0.31 -4.11
N ALA A 10 16.19 0.65 -4.54
CA ALA A 10 17.66 0.51 -4.55
C ALA A 10 18.15 0.19 -3.13
N GLU A 11 17.63 0.91 -2.14
CA GLU A 11 17.86 0.65 -0.71
C GLU A 11 16.93 -0.47 -0.25
N PRO A 12 17.46 -1.58 0.31
CA PRO A 12 16.64 -2.75 0.66
C PRO A 12 15.64 -2.48 1.79
N ASP A 13 15.85 -1.47 2.62
CA ASP A 13 14.94 -1.04 3.68
C ASP A 13 13.86 -0.04 3.20
N ARG A 14 13.97 0.51 1.99
CA ARG A 14 12.93 1.35 1.38
C ARG A 14 11.85 0.47 0.74
N ARG A 15 10.84 0.14 1.54
CA ARG A 15 9.71 -0.74 1.15
C ARG A 15 8.51 0.12 0.77
N PHE A 16 8.12 0.12 -0.50
CA PHE A 16 7.18 1.14 -0.99
C PHE A 16 5.96 0.61 -1.75
N SER A 17 5.75 -0.71 -1.87
CA SER A 17 4.52 -1.18 -2.53
C SER A 17 3.28 -0.87 -1.72
N PRO A 18 2.23 -0.24 -2.31
CA PRO A 18 0.96 -0.04 -1.63
C PRO A 18 0.32 -1.35 -1.19
N TYR A 19 0.43 -2.38 -2.02
CA TYR A 19 -0.13 -3.72 -1.76
C TYR A 19 0.64 -4.48 -0.67
N CYS A 20 1.97 -4.35 -0.65
CA CYS A 20 2.76 -4.95 0.42
C CYS A 20 2.47 -4.29 1.77
N TRP A 21 2.24 -2.98 1.81
CA TRP A 21 1.82 -2.29 3.02
C TRP A 21 0.47 -2.76 3.54
N ARG A 22 -0.50 -3.09 2.66
CA ARG A 22 -1.76 -3.74 3.07
C ARG A 22 -1.49 -5.04 3.82
N ALA A 23 -0.63 -5.90 3.27
CA ALA A 23 -0.28 -7.18 3.89
C ALA A 23 0.51 -7.00 5.21
N ARG A 24 1.47 -6.08 5.26
CA ARG A 24 2.23 -5.78 6.48
C ARG A 24 1.34 -5.30 7.62
N MET A 25 0.42 -4.38 7.34
CA MET A 25 -0.52 -3.88 8.34
C MET A 25 -1.49 -4.98 8.79
N ALA A 26 -1.94 -5.84 7.88
CA ALA A 26 -2.81 -6.98 8.22
C ALA A 26 -2.10 -8.00 9.12
N LEU A 27 -0.84 -8.33 8.84
CA LEU A 27 -0.01 -9.20 9.68
C LEU A 27 0.18 -8.61 11.08
N ALA A 28 0.49 -7.32 11.17
CA ALA A 28 0.64 -6.62 12.43
C ALA A 28 -0.67 -6.54 13.22
N HIS A 29 -1.81 -6.36 12.55
CA HIS A 29 -3.15 -6.41 13.17
C HIS A 29 -3.43 -7.76 13.82
N LYS A 30 -3.06 -8.84 13.14
CA LYS A 30 -3.17 -10.22 13.68
C LYS A 30 -2.13 -10.52 14.79
N GLY A 31 -1.20 -9.61 15.07
CA GLY A 31 -0.11 -9.84 16.02
C GLY A 31 0.85 -10.95 15.56
N LEU A 32 1.04 -11.11 14.27
CA LEU A 32 1.89 -12.13 13.67
C LEU A 32 3.26 -11.56 13.33
N GLU A 33 4.31 -12.20 13.85
CA GLU A 33 5.67 -11.88 13.46
C GLU A 33 5.98 -12.40 12.06
N VAL A 34 6.64 -11.58 11.26
CA VAL A 34 6.97 -11.91 9.86
C VAL A 34 8.35 -11.39 9.50
N GLU A 35 9.14 -12.23 8.87
CA GLU A 35 10.37 -11.84 8.19
C GLU A 35 10.03 -11.20 6.85
N THR A 36 10.41 -9.93 6.61
CA THR A 36 10.19 -9.27 5.32
C THR A 36 11.40 -9.44 4.42
N ILE A 37 11.20 -10.06 3.25
CA ILE A 37 12.25 -10.32 2.26
C ILE A 37 12.19 -9.21 1.20
N PRO A 38 13.28 -8.42 1.00
CA PRO A 38 13.31 -7.43 -0.07
C PRO A 38 13.25 -8.11 -1.43
N TRP A 39 12.30 -7.67 -2.25
CA TRP A 39 12.13 -8.16 -3.61
C TRP A 39 12.10 -6.98 -4.59
N ARG A 40 12.66 -7.16 -5.78
CA ARG A 40 12.75 -6.13 -6.83
C ARG A 40 12.08 -6.58 -8.11
N PHE A 41 11.70 -5.62 -8.97
CA PHE A 41 10.84 -5.84 -10.15
C PHE A 41 11.32 -6.93 -11.11
N THR A 42 12.61 -7.15 -11.25
CA THR A 42 13.17 -8.15 -12.15
C THR A 42 13.48 -9.50 -11.49
N GLU A 43 13.33 -9.64 -10.16
CA GLU A 43 13.61 -10.86 -9.39
C GLU A 43 12.47 -11.88 -9.43
N LYS A 44 11.84 -12.06 -10.61
CA LYS A 44 10.63 -12.88 -10.77
C LYS A 44 10.84 -14.37 -10.45
N GLU A 45 12.02 -14.87 -10.68
CA GLU A 45 12.38 -16.29 -10.44
C GLU A 45 12.25 -16.69 -8.97
N THR A 46 12.49 -15.77 -8.04
CA THR A 46 12.33 -16.00 -6.60
C THR A 46 10.87 -16.31 -6.20
N LEU A 47 9.92 -15.95 -7.05
CA LEU A 47 8.48 -16.18 -6.85
C LEU A 47 7.93 -17.31 -7.75
N ALA A 48 8.78 -18.13 -8.35
CA ALA A 48 8.38 -19.22 -9.26
C ALA A 48 7.26 -20.14 -8.70
N PRO A 49 7.22 -20.50 -7.40
CA PRO A 49 6.15 -21.30 -6.84
C PRO A 49 4.75 -20.68 -7.00
N THR A 50 4.65 -19.34 -7.13
CA THR A 50 3.36 -18.62 -7.32
C THR A 50 2.91 -18.54 -8.78
N LYS A 51 3.76 -18.96 -9.72
CA LYS A 51 3.53 -18.86 -11.19
C LYS A 51 3.20 -17.45 -11.67
N GLN A 52 3.62 -16.42 -10.92
CA GLN A 52 3.47 -15.00 -11.25
C GLN A 52 4.64 -14.19 -10.66
N GLY A 53 4.92 -13.00 -11.18
CA GLY A 53 6.08 -12.19 -10.79
C GLY A 53 5.68 -10.86 -10.14
N ARG A 54 4.87 -10.90 -9.06
CA ARG A 54 4.41 -9.71 -8.34
C ARG A 54 4.39 -9.98 -6.83
N VAL A 55 4.55 -8.92 -6.05
CA VAL A 55 4.43 -8.92 -4.59
C VAL A 55 3.25 -8.06 -4.15
N PRO A 56 2.67 -8.31 -2.94
CA PRO A 56 3.17 -9.18 -1.88
C PRO A 56 2.97 -10.69 -2.15
N VAL A 57 3.88 -11.48 -1.58
CA VAL A 57 3.72 -12.93 -1.46
C VAL A 57 4.04 -13.31 -0.03
N LEU A 58 3.07 -13.93 0.65
CA LEU A 58 3.23 -14.51 1.97
C LEU A 58 3.57 -15.99 1.86
N VAL A 59 4.57 -16.42 2.61
CA VAL A 59 4.93 -17.82 2.77
C VAL A 59 4.69 -18.23 4.21
N ASP A 60 3.86 -19.26 4.39
CA ASP A 60 3.54 -19.86 5.69
C ASP A 60 3.76 -21.37 5.60
N GLY A 61 4.89 -21.84 6.15
CA GLY A 61 5.35 -23.19 5.92
C GLY A 61 5.56 -23.47 4.42
N ASP A 62 4.85 -24.46 3.89
CA ASP A 62 4.87 -24.83 2.47
C ASP A 62 3.85 -24.06 1.63
N ARG A 63 3.02 -23.23 2.26
CA ARG A 63 1.95 -22.51 1.58
C ARG A 63 2.42 -21.12 1.11
N TRP A 64 2.24 -20.87 -0.18
CA TRP A 64 2.52 -19.60 -0.83
C TRP A 64 1.22 -18.91 -1.19
N VAL A 65 1.00 -17.70 -0.66
CA VAL A 65 -0.22 -16.90 -0.90
C VAL A 65 0.20 -15.58 -1.54
N ASN A 66 -0.22 -15.35 -2.77
CA ASN A 66 0.04 -14.11 -3.51
C ASN A 66 -1.21 -13.25 -3.57
N ASP A 67 -1.03 -11.94 -3.77
CA ASP A 67 -2.04 -10.90 -3.76
C ASP A 67 -2.47 -10.47 -2.34
N SER A 68 -2.54 -9.15 -2.13
CA SER A 68 -2.81 -8.59 -0.79
C SER A 68 -4.22 -8.90 -0.27
N TRP A 69 -5.22 -9.02 -1.16
CA TRP A 69 -6.57 -9.42 -0.78
C TRP A 69 -6.63 -10.90 -0.41
N ALA A 70 -5.98 -11.75 -1.20
CA ALA A 70 -5.89 -13.18 -0.90
C ALA A 70 -5.14 -13.42 0.42
N ILE A 71 -4.05 -12.68 0.68
CA ILE A 71 -3.32 -12.73 1.95
C ILE A 71 -4.22 -12.34 3.11
N ALA A 72 -4.97 -11.23 3.02
CA ALA A 72 -5.88 -10.80 4.09
C ALA A 72 -6.95 -11.87 4.40
N ASN A 73 -7.55 -12.47 3.37
CA ASN A 73 -8.51 -13.55 3.55
C ASN A 73 -7.85 -14.80 4.17
N TYR A 74 -6.67 -15.17 3.70
CA TYR A 74 -5.91 -16.26 4.27
C TYR A 74 -5.63 -16.06 5.77
N LEU A 75 -5.18 -14.87 6.14
CA LEU A 75 -4.92 -14.52 7.54
C LEU A 75 -6.19 -14.54 8.38
N GLU A 76 -7.31 -14.07 7.84
CA GLU A 76 -8.59 -14.10 8.53
C GLU A 76 -9.07 -15.52 8.81
N ASP A 77 -8.97 -16.40 7.81
CA ASP A 77 -9.50 -17.75 7.90
C ASP A 77 -8.57 -18.69 8.65
N THR A 78 -7.24 -18.51 8.53
CA THR A 78 -6.23 -19.39 9.15
C THR A 78 -5.95 -19.02 10.60
N TYR A 79 -5.96 -17.71 10.92
CA TYR A 79 -5.69 -17.18 12.26
C TYR A 79 -6.96 -16.54 12.84
N ALA A 80 -8.03 -17.34 12.89
CA ALA A 80 -9.36 -16.91 13.33
C ALA A 80 -9.43 -16.60 14.84
N ASP A 81 -8.48 -17.11 15.63
CA ASP A 81 -8.28 -16.83 17.06
C ASP A 81 -7.67 -15.44 17.32
N ARG A 82 -7.17 -14.77 16.27
CA ARG A 82 -6.57 -13.44 16.32
C ARG A 82 -7.60 -12.36 15.97
N PRO A 83 -7.34 -11.07 16.30
CA PRO A 83 -8.26 -9.98 15.97
C PRO A 83 -8.70 -10.01 14.51
N SER A 84 -10.01 -9.83 14.27
CA SER A 84 -10.59 -9.88 12.92
C SER A 84 -10.16 -8.69 12.08
N LEU A 85 -9.71 -8.96 10.84
CA LEU A 85 -9.38 -7.92 9.85
C LEU A 85 -10.62 -7.23 9.29
N PHE A 86 -11.78 -7.88 9.36
CA PHE A 86 -12.99 -7.43 8.67
C PHE A 86 -14.15 -7.13 9.62
N GLY A 87 -14.06 -7.49 10.90
CA GLY A 87 -15.18 -7.32 11.83
C GLY A 87 -16.39 -8.23 11.52
N GLY A 88 -16.18 -9.32 10.80
CA GLY A 88 -17.18 -10.31 10.43
C GLY A 88 -17.51 -10.39 8.93
N PRO A 89 -18.45 -11.29 8.55
CA PRO A 89 -18.76 -11.57 7.13
C PRO A 89 -19.25 -10.35 6.34
N GLY A 90 -20.10 -9.51 6.96
CA GLY A 90 -20.60 -8.28 6.33
C GLY A 90 -19.48 -7.27 6.07
N GLY A 91 -18.56 -7.10 7.04
CA GLY A 91 -17.37 -6.25 6.86
C GLY A 91 -16.42 -6.76 5.79
N ARG A 92 -16.24 -8.10 5.68
CA ARG A 92 -15.45 -8.71 4.59
C ARG A 92 -16.04 -8.37 3.20
N ALA A 93 -17.37 -8.45 3.05
CA ALA A 93 -18.05 -8.10 1.81
C ALA A 93 -17.87 -6.62 1.46
N LEU A 94 -18.02 -5.71 2.44
CA LEU A 94 -17.81 -4.27 2.25
C LEU A 94 -16.34 -3.92 1.99
N ALA A 95 -15.40 -4.59 2.64
CA ALA A 95 -13.97 -4.39 2.40
C ALA A 95 -13.58 -4.70 0.94
N ARG A 96 -14.32 -5.57 0.26
CA ARG A 96 -14.13 -5.84 -1.18
C ARG A 96 -14.37 -4.59 -2.04
N PHE A 97 -15.39 -3.80 -1.70
CA PHE A 97 -15.62 -2.50 -2.35
C PHE A 97 -14.41 -1.57 -2.14
N PHE A 98 -13.92 -1.44 -0.90
CA PHE A 98 -12.75 -0.61 -0.61
C PHE A 98 -11.50 -1.08 -1.37
N ASN A 99 -11.34 -2.39 -1.58
CA ASN A 99 -10.20 -2.91 -2.32
C ASN A 99 -10.20 -2.40 -3.77
N TYR A 100 -11.33 -2.50 -4.48
CA TYR A 100 -11.44 -2.00 -5.85
C TYR A 100 -11.45 -0.47 -5.92
N TRP A 101 -12.17 0.19 -5.02
CA TRP A 101 -12.20 1.66 -4.96
C TRP A 101 -10.81 2.22 -4.64
N GLY A 102 -10.10 1.64 -3.68
CA GLY A 102 -8.74 2.01 -3.32
C GLY A 102 -7.77 1.90 -4.50
N ASP A 103 -7.91 0.86 -5.32
CA ASP A 103 -7.09 0.71 -6.53
C ASP A 103 -7.49 1.68 -7.64
N ALA A 104 -8.79 1.80 -7.92
CA ALA A 104 -9.29 2.60 -9.03
C ALA A 104 -9.23 4.11 -8.79
N VAL A 105 -9.34 4.55 -7.53
CA VAL A 105 -9.38 5.98 -7.17
C VAL A 105 -8.07 6.41 -6.48
N VAL A 106 -7.70 5.75 -5.37
CA VAL A 106 -6.59 6.25 -4.54
C VAL A 106 -5.23 5.92 -5.17
N VAL A 107 -4.98 4.64 -5.48
CA VAL A 107 -3.71 4.23 -6.11
C VAL A 107 -3.57 4.84 -7.50
N ALA A 108 -4.63 4.80 -8.31
CA ALA A 108 -4.62 5.36 -9.66
C ALA A 108 -4.44 6.89 -9.65
N GLY A 109 -5.05 7.59 -8.68
CA GLY A 109 -4.92 9.04 -8.52
C GLY A 109 -3.53 9.48 -8.04
N ILE A 110 -2.91 8.72 -7.12
CA ILE A 110 -1.55 9.01 -6.63
C ILE A 110 -0.50 8.71 -7.69
N PHE A 111 -0.67 7.64 -8.48
CA PHE A 111 0.36 7.15 -9.39
C PHE A 111 0.99 8.22 -10.28
N PRO A 112 0.24 9.02 -11.06
CA PRO A 112 0.83 10.05 -11.92
C PRO A 112 1.49 11.20 -11.14
N LEU A 113 1.15 11.39 -9.86
CA LEU A 113 1.72 12.46 -9.03
C LEU A 113 3.14 12.13 -8.54
N VAL A 114 3.51 10.83 -8.52
CA VAL A 114 4.75 10.34 -7.89
C VAL A 114 5.53 9.35 -8.77
N VAL A 115 5.12 9.11 -10.01
CA VAL A 115 5.67 8.03 -10.84
C VAL A 115 7.16 8.17 -11.14
N PHE A 116 7.65 9.39 -11.35
CA PHE A 116 9.07 9.65 -11.57
C PHE A 116 9.89 9.53 -10.27
N ASP A 117 9.30 9.89 -9.12
CA ASP A 117 9.93 9.69 -7.82
C ASP A 117 10.09 8.19 -7.52
N ILE A 118 9.15 7.33 -7.94
CA ILE A 118 9.33 5.86 -7.85
C ILE A 118 10.58 5.43 -8.63
N TRP A 119 10.70 5.90 -9.88
CA TRP A 119 11.85 5.54 -10.73
C TRP A 119 13.18 5.94 -10.10
N ARG A 120 13.25 7.12 -9.45
CA ARG A 120 14.44 7.58 -8.73
C ARG A 120 14.86 6.65 -7.61
N HIS A 121 13.92 6.01 -6.93
CA HIS A 121 14.17 5.06 -5.85
C HIS A 121 14.28 3.61 -6.31
N THR A 122 13.99 3.33 -7.59
CA THR A 122 14.10 1.99 -8.16
C THR A 122 15.57 1.59 -8.32
N ALA A 123 15.89 0.31 -8.02
CA ALA A 123 17.21 -0.23 -8.23
C ALA A 123 17.66 -0.09 -9.68
N GLU A 124 18.93 0.21 -9.92
CA GLU A 124 19.47 0.49 -11.25
C GLU A 124 19.08 -0.59 -12.26
N LYS A 125 19.27 -1.87 -11.92
CA LYS A 125 18.92 -3.03 -12.75
C LYS A 125 17.44 -3.07 -13.19
N ASP A 126 16.57 -2.39 -12.46
CA ASP A 126 15.11 -2.39 -12.70
C ASP A 126 14.62 -1.13 -13.42
N ARG A 127 15.47 -0.09 -13.56
CA ARG A 127 15.06 1.23 -14.06
C ARG A 127 14.50 1.18 -15.47
N ASP A 128 15.15 0.45 -16.37
CA ASP A 128 14.71 0.33 -17.76
C ASP A 128 13.39 -0.44 -17.85
N TYR A 129 13.26 -1.54 -17.11
CA TYR A 129 12.01 -2.28 -17.02
C TYR A 129 10.88 -1.40 -16.48
N PHE A 130 11.15 -0.65 -15.39
CA PHE A 130 10.16 0.24 -14.78
C PHE A 130 9.73 1.33 -15.77
N ARG A 131 10.68 2.06 -16.34
CA ARG A 131 10.43 3.15 -17.29
C ARG A 131 9.58 2.65 -18.46
N LYS A 132 10.06 1.66 -19.19
CA LYS A 132 9.38 1.11 -20.37
C LYS A 132 7.93 0.74 -20.06
N SER A 133 7.72 -0.07 -19.02
CA SER A 133 6.38 -0.60 -18.67
C SER A 133 5.40 0.48 -18.14
N ARG A 134 5.91 1.57 -17.55
CA ARG A 134 5.05 2.65 -17.02
C ARG A 134 4.76 3.72 -18.07
N GLU A 135 5.73 4.06 -18.90
CA GLU A 135 5.54 4.97 -20.03
C GLU A 135 4.56 4.39 -21.07
N GLU A 136 4.67 3.08 -21.36
CA GLU A 136 3.69 2.37 -22.20
C GLU A 136 2.26 2.48 -21.62
N ARG A 137 2.09 2.27 -20.31
CA ARG A 137 0.79 2.40 -19.63
C ARG A 137 0.27 3.82 -19.56
N LEU A 138 1.16 4.82 -19.43
CA LEU A 138 0.80 6.24 -19.31
C LEU A 138 0.57 6.91 -20.68
N GLY A 139 1.12 6.35 -21.75
CA GLY A 139 1.16 6.98 -23.07
C GLY A 139 2.05 8.24 -23.12
N THR A 140 2.95 8.42 -22.13
CA THR A 140 3.85 9.58 -22.02
C THR A 140 5.04 9.25 -21.14
N THR A 141 6.08 10.12 -21.12
CA THR A 141 7.25 9.92 -20.28
C THR A 141 6.91 10.08 -18.79
N LEU A 142 7.71 9.45 -17.90
CA LEU A 142 7.53 9.56 -16.46
C LEU A 142 7.61 11.01 -15.99
N GLU A 143 8.55 11.76 -16.54
CA GLU A 143 8.79 13.17 -16.24
C GLU A 143 7.59 14.04 -16.64
N ALA A 144 7.07 13.86 -17.85
CA ALA A 144 5.91 14.61 -18.34
C ALA A 144 4.64 14.29 -17.54
N ALA A 145 4.44 13.02 -17.17
CA ALA A 145 3.32 12.62 -16.33
C ALA A 145 3.37 13.31 -14.97
N GLN A 146 4.53 13.32 -14.30
CA GLN A 146 4.68 13.91 -12.97
C GLN A 146 4.75 15.45 -13.00
N ALA A 147 5.22 16.07 -14.07
CA ALA A 147 5.24 17.54 -14.21
C ALA A 147 3.84 18.16 -14.06
N GLN A 148 2.78 17.41 -14.31
CA GLN A 148 1.40 17.85 -14.16
C GLN A 148 0.84 17.69 -12.73
N ARG A 149 1.65 17.29 -11.74
CA ARG A 149 1.17 16.88 -10.41
C ARG A 149 0.44 18.01 -9.67
N GLU A 150 0.93 19.25 -9.75
CA GLU A 150 0.28 20.40 -9.08
C GLU A 150 -1.11 20.67 -9.67
N THR A 151 -1.27 20.59 -10.99
CA THR A 151 -2.54 20.77 -11.68
C THR A 151 -3.53 19.64 -11.39
N ARG A 152 -3.02 18.40 -11.20
CA ARG A 152 -3.85 17.21 -10.93
C ARG A 152 -4.21 17.05 -9.45
N LEU A 153 -3.46 17.66 -8.55
CA LEU A 153 -3.63 17.50 -7.11
C LEU A 153 -5.03 17.90 -6.61
N PRO A 154 -5.65 19.01 -7.05
CA PRO A 154 -7.01 19.38 -6.61
C PRO A 154 -8.02 18.28 -6.93
N ALA A 155 -8.06 17.79 -8.16
CA ALA A 155 -8.98 16.72 -8.56
C ALA A 155 -8.76 15.42 -7.78
N PHE A 156 -7.50 15.06 -7.51
CA PHE A 156 -7.19 13.92 -6.61
C PHE A 156 -7.76 14.16 -5.21
N ARG A 157 -7.53 15.34 -4.63
CA ARG A 157 -8.06 15.70 -3.32
C ARG A 157 -9.59 15.65 -3.28
N ASP A 158 -10.26 16.13 -4.33
CA ASP A 158 -11.72 16.10 -4.44
C ASP A 158 -12.25 14.65 -4.45
N SER A 159 -11.56 13.73 -5.11
CA SER A 159 -11.93 12.30 -5.12
C SER A 159 -11.91 11.63 -3.74
N LEU A 160 -11.24 12.23 -2.76
CA LEU A 160 -11.19 11.75 -1.37
C LEU A 160 -12.39 12.24 -0.51
N LEU A 161 -13.35 12.97 -1.07
CA LEU A 161 -14.52 13.47 -0.32
C LEU A 161 -15.24 12.38 0.49
N PRO A 162 -15.50 11.17 -0.04
CA PRO A 162 -16.13 10.11 0.76
C PRO A 162 -15.35 9.77 2.04
N LEU A 163 -14.01 9.71 1.96
CA LEU A 163 -13.16 9.46 3.13
C LEU A 163 -13.26 10.58 4.17
N ARG A 164 -13.26 11.84 3.71
CA ARG A 164 -13.39 13.01 4.60
C ARG A 164 -14.70 12.98 5.37
N LEU A 165 -15.80 12.67 4.69
CA LEU A 165 -17.12 12.61 5.32
C LEU A 165 -17.19 11.53 6.40
N VAL A 166 -16.60 10.37 6.13
CA VAL A 166 -16.49 9.28 7.11
C VAL A 166 -15.61 9.68 8.29
N LEU A 167 -14.38 10.15 8.01
CA LEU A 167 -13.37 10.44 9.03
C LEU A 167 -13.63 11.70 9.88
N ARG A 168 -14.64 12.50 9.54
CA ARG A 168 -15.17 13.55 10.43
C ARG A 168 -15.98 13.01 11.58
N ASN A 169 -16.55 11.81 11.42
CA ASN A 169 -17.51 11.24 12.37
C ASN A 169 -16.98 9.99 13.07
N GLN A 170 -15.85 9.43 12.61
CA GLN A 170 -15.25 8.24 13.21
C GLN A 170 -13.72 8.25 13.10
N THR A 171 -13.08 7.49 13.97
CA THR A 171 -11.62 7.48 14.10
C THR A 171 -10.92 6.78 12.95
N PHE A 172 -11.48 5.68 12.46
CA PHE A 172 -10.97 4.85 11.37
C PHE A 172 -12.08 4.53 10.36
N LEU A 173 -11.72 4.04 9.18
CA LEU A 173 -12.70 3.54 8.22
C LEU A 173 -13.45 2.31 8.75
N GLY A 174 -12.82 1.56 9.65
CA GLY A 174 -13.43 0.46 10.38
C GLY A 174 -14.31 0.86 11.56
N GLY A 175 -14.41 2.16 11.90
CA GLY A 175 -15.14 2.68 13.05
C GLY A 175 -14.19 3.14 14.16
N ASP A 176 -14.34 2.61 15.37
CA ASP A 176 -13.51 2.97 16.54
C ASP A 176 -12.12 2.35 16.51
N ALA A 177 -11.96 1.27 15.76
CA ALA A 177 -10.70 0.56 15.54
C ALA A 177 -10.41 0.36 14.05
N PRO A 178 -9.11 0.28 13.66
CA PRO A 178 -8.76 0.05 12.27
C PRO A 178 -9.13 -1.36 11.82
N LEU A 179 -9.67 -1.47 10.60
CA LEU A 179 -9.94 -2.72 9.91
C LEU A 179 -9.24 -2.73 8.55
N TYR A 180 -9.38 -3.81 7.80
CA TYR A 180 -8.70 -3.97 6.51
C TYR A 180 -8.97 -2.84 5.48
N PRO A 181 -10.18 -2.22 5.42
CA PRO A 181 -10.39 -0.99 4.63
C PRO A 181 -9.38 0.12 4.91
N ASP A 182 -9.00 0.33 6.18
CA ASP A 182 -7.98 1.29 6.55
C ASP A 182 -6.64 0.95 5.92
N TYR A 183 -6.23 -0.31 5.95
CA TYR A 183 -4.94 -0.75 5.38
C TYR A 183 -4.92 -0.67 3.86
N ILE A 184 -6.06 -0.89 3.21
CA ILE A 184 -6.21 -0.72 1.76
C ILE A 184 -5.88 0.72 1.35
N VAL A 185 -6.52 1.68 1.98
CA VAL A 185 -6.35 3.11 1.68
C VAL A 185 -4.99 3.62 2.15
N PHE A 186 -4.61 3.27 3.37
CA PHE A 186 -3.35 3.68 3.97
C PHE A 186 -2.14 3.20 3.16
N GLY A 187 -2.18 1.99 2.62
CA GLY A 187 -1.10 1.45 1.81
C GLY A 187 -0.72 2.36 0.63
N ALA A 188 -1.70 3.02 0.02
CA ALA A 188 -1.46 3.97 -1.07
C ALA A 188 -0.76 5.26 -0.59
N PHE A 189 -1.16 5.81 0.57
CA PHE A 189 -0.50 6.97 1.15
C PHE A 189 0.89 6.65 1.69
N GLN A 190 1.06 5.47 2.27
CA GLN A 190 2.36 5.01 2.74
C GLN A 190 3.34 4.75 1.59
N TRP A 191 2.84 4.22 0.48
CA TRP A 191 3.62 4.12 -0.75
C TRP A 191 4.18 5.48 -1.16
N ALA A 192 3.31 6.49 -1.32
CA ALA A 192 3.75 7.84 -1.68
C ALA A 192 4.77 8.40 -0.69
N ARG A 193 4.51 8.28 0.63
CA ARG A 193 5.43 8.71 1.67
C ARG A 193 6.82 8.07 1.56
N CYS A 194 6.89 6.80 1.18
CA CYS A 194 8.17 6.09 1.07
C CYS A 194 9.04 6.59 -0.09
N ILE A 195 8.46 7.23 -1.13
CA ILE A 195 9.19 7.55 -2.36
C ILE A 195 9.11 9.02 -2.81
N SER A 196 8.29 9.85 -2.20
CA SER A 196 8.08 11.24 -2.63
C SER A 196 7.91 12.20 -1.45
N GLU A 197 8.47 13.40 -1.58
CA GLU A 197 8.26 14.52 -0.66
C GLU A 197 6.97 15.28 -0.96
N PHE A 198 6.30 14.95 -2.07
CA PHE A 198 5.13 15.68 -2.54
C PHE A 198 3.94 15.54 -1.59
N LYS A 199 3.40 16.67 -1.13
CA LYS A 199 2.33 16.72 -0.13
C LYS A 199 0.97 16.48 -0.78
N LEU A 200 0.49 15.24 -0.70
CA LEU A 200 -0.81 14.83 -1.25
C LEU A 200 -2.00 15.45 -0.51
N LEU A 201 -1.90 15.62 0.80
CA LEU A 201 -2.97 16.08 1.69
C LEU A 201 -2.65 17.46 2.26
N ALA A 202 -3.67 18.28 2.49
CA ALA A 202 -3.54 19.48 3.27
C ALA A 202 -3.43 19.14 4.76
N ALA A 203 -2.77 19.98 5.55
CA ALA A 203 -2.51 19.72 6.96
C ALA A 203 -3.78 19.64 7.83
N ASP A 204 -4.83 20.37 7.42
CA ASP A 204 -6.14 20.43 8.07
C ASP A 204 -7.15 19.39 7.54
N ASP A 205 -6.72 18.51 6.59
CA ASP A 205 -7.58 17.48 6.02
C ASP A 205 -7.82 16.35 7.04
N PRO A 206 -9.08 15.92 7.31
CA PRO A 206 -9.37 14.76 8.15
C PRO A 206 -8.62 13.48 7.73
N VAL A 207 -8.37 13.30 6.42
CA VAL A 207 -7.57 12.18 5.90
C VAL A 207 -6.11 12.30 6.34
N HIS A 208 -5.56 13.51 6.47
CA HIS A 208 -4.22 13.74 6.99
C HIS A 208 -4.12 13.31 8.46
N ALA A 209 -5.09 13.71 9.28
CA ALA A 209 -5.14 13.34 10.70
C ALA A 209 -5.31 11.80 10.87
N TRP A 210 -6.16 11.16 10.06
CA TRP A 210 -6.29 9.70 10.03
C TRP A 210 -4.97 9.03 9.62
N ARG A 211 -4.31 9.51 8.56
CA ARG A 211 -3.00 8.98 8.13
C ARG A 211 -1.96 9.05 9.25
N ALA A 212 -1.94 10.14 10.01
CA ALA A 212 -1.03 10.29 11.16
C ALA A 212 -1.29 9.20 12.20
N ARG A 213 -2.56 8.93 12.55
CA ARG A 213 -2.92 7.82 13.45
C ARG A 213 -2.46 6.46 12.92
N MET A 214 -2.65 6.23 11.62
CA MET A 214 -2.22 4.98 10.98
C MET A 214 -0.70 4.76 11.05
N LEU A 215 0.10 5.83 11.01
CA LEU A 215 1.56 5.76 11.13
C LEU A 215 2.01 5.28 12.52
N GLU A 216 1.23 5.58 13.56
CA GLU A 216 1.52 5.22 14.96
C GLU A 216 1.09 3.79 15.34
N LEU A 217 0.25 3.15 14.52
CA LEU A 217 -0.24 1.80 14.80
C LEU A 217 0.91 0.78 14.90
N TYR A 218 0.70 -0.23 15.74
CA TYR A 218 1.63 -1.35 15.92
C TYR A 218 3.04 -0.89 16.29
N GLY A 219 3.11 0.02 17.27
CA GLY A 219 4.35 0.61 17.74
C GLY A 219 5.03 1.50 16.70
N GLY A 220 4.28 2.11 15.80
CA GLY A 220 4.83 2.96 14.74
C GLY A 220 5.44 2.18 13.57
N LEU A 221 4.94 0.98 13.27
CA LEU A 221 5.46 0.11 12.20
C LEU A 221 5.66 0.88 10.88
N ALA A 222 4.65 1.64 10.47
CA ALA A 222 4.70 2.40 9.24
C ALA A 222 5.46 3.72 9.40
N GLY A 223 5.36 4.37 10.55
CA GLY A 223 6.05 5.64 10.85
C GLY A 223 7.57 5.50 10.84
N ARG A 224 8.09 4.40 11.40
CA ARG A 224 9.55 4.10 11.41
C ARG A 224 10.10 3.63 10.07
N ALA A 225 9.24 3.28 9.12
CA ALA A 225 9.69 2.87 7.79
C ALA A 225 10.37 4.03 7.06
N LYS A 226 11.41 3.69 6.30
CA LYS A 226 12.15 4.66 5.48
C LYS A 226 11.23 5.37 4.51
N GLY A 227 11.24 6.68 4.55
CA GLY A 227 10.38 7.56 3.74
C GLY A 227 10.59 9.02 4.12
N TYR A 228 9.75 9.87 3.56
CA TYR A 228 9.74 11.30 3.81
C TYR A 228 8.79 11.66 4.97
N LEU A 229 8.94 12.86 5.49
CA LEU A 229 8.00 13.36 6.51
C LEU A 229 6.57 13.44 5.91
N PRO A 230 5.55 13.05 6.66
CA PRO A 230 4.16 13.04 6.20
C PRO A 230 3.60 14.44 5.93
#